data_1c7e0a9975f55a060a1b8318692a3b90
#
_entry.id   1c7e0a9975f55a060a1b8318692a3b90
#
_cell.length_a   1.000
_cell.length_b   1.000
_cell.length_c   1.000
_cell.angle_alpha   90.00
_cell.angle_beta   90.00
_cell.angle_gamma   90.00
#
_symmetry.space_group_name_H-M   'P 1'
#
loop_
_entity.id
_entity.type
_entity.pdbx_description
1 polymer ?
#
loop_
_entity_poly.entity_id
_entity_poly.type
_entity_poly.pdbx_seq_one_letter_code
_entity_poly.pdbx_strand_id
1 'polypeptide(L)'
;MSILEIRDYNSISDFEKLALVDFSYSRIDTYNQCAAKYFYSYIQKEPRQFNAPAVLGNIVHSVLENTLDNNKPLDIQEITEEYEKNITVWDPDNKLGKELVSVGREILNEFFDRNGDTEFSIYDKELAFDFILASYRIIGFIDRVDVLDNRVHITDYKTGKWEVSAKDIPSNLQLGIYALAMHNIFPEKEIYAELYYLRSGRKKGHLFSKDDIENVKVNLVKSINKIIQDKNFLPTANVRACGYCDHAASGACGTGVFRNKNNNYR
;
A
#
# COMPACT_ATOMS: atom_id res chain seq x y z
N MET A 1 24.22 -1.71 9.34
CA MET A 1 24.17 -2.73 10.41
C MET A 1 22.81 -3.39 10.30
N SER A 2 22.76 -4.69 9.99
CA SER A 2 21.47 -5.38 9.94
C SER A 2 21.03 -5.70 11.37
N ILE A 3 19.71 -5.85 11.61
CA ILE A 3 19.14 -6.26 12.92
C ILE A 3 19.78 -7.56 13.43
N LEU A 4 20.26 -8.41 12.53
CA LEU A 4 20.91 -9.68 12.84
C LEU A 4 22.32 -9.54 13.46
N GLU A 5 22.94 -8.36 13.36
CA GLU A 5 24.27 -8.10 13.95
C GLU A 5 24.22 -7.57 15.40
N ILE A 6 23.01 -7.26 15.89
CA ILE A 6 22.79 -6.77 17.24
C ILE A 6 22.61 -7.97 18.18
N ARG A 7 23.63 -8.30 18.93
CA ARG A 7 23.65 -9.49 19.84
C ARG A 7 22.64 -9.42 20.99
N ASP A 8 22.16 -8.24 21.33
CA ASP A 8 21.25 -8.05 22.47
C ASP A 8 20.15 -7.01 22.15
N TYR A 9 19.33 -7.36 21.13
CA TYR A 9 18.19 -6.54 20.72
C TYR A 9 17.19 -6.25 21.86
N ASN A 10 17.09 -7.16 22.84
CA ASN A 10 16.15 -7.00 23.95
C ASN A 10 16.60 -5.98 25.00
N SER A 11 17.90 -5.62 25.03
CA SER A 11 18.44 -4.61 25.94
C SER A 11 18.27 -3.17 25.46
N ILE A 12 17.88 -2.97 24.17
CA ILE A 12 17.69 -1.65 23.59
C ILE A 12 16.28 -1.15 23.89
N SER A 13 16.13 0.14 24.14
CA SER A 13 14.82 0.77 24.29
C SER A 13 13.97 0.64 23.04
N ASP A 14 12.63 0.65 23.17
CA ASP A 14 11.73 0.55 22.02
C ASP A 14 11.93 1.69 21.01
N PHE A 15 12.39 2.86 21.46
CA PHE A 15 12.71 4.00 20.61
C PHE A 15 14.01 3.78 19.82
N GLU A 16 15.04 3.19 20.42
CA GLU A 16 16.27 2.82 19.71
C GLU A 16 16.02 1.73 18.68
N LYS A 17 15.11 0.78 18.98
CA LYS A 17 14.67 -0.25 18.04
C LYS A 17 14.02 0.33 16.79
N LEU A 18 13.35 1.49 16.87
CA LEU A 18 12.74 2.14 15.71
C LEU A 18 13.74 2.52 14.63
N ALA A 19 14.97 2.89 15.01
CA ALA A 19 16.02 3.22 14.05
C ALA A 19 16.58 2.00 13.31
N LEU A 20 16.28 0.78 13.81
CA LEU A 20 16.77 -0.48 13.28
C LEU A 20 15.73 -1.24 12.44
N VAL A 21 14.52 -0.69 12.29
CA VAL A 21 13.47 -1.35 11.56
C VAL A 21 13.44 -0.92 10.10
N ASP A 22 12.91 -1.80 9.27
CA ASP A 22 12.62 -1.49 7.88
C ASP A 22 11.44 -0.52 7.78
N PHE A 23 11.53 0.47 6.90
CA PHE A 23 10.45 1.39 6.63
C PHE A 23 9.78 1.04 5.31
N SER A 24 8.44 1.13 5.30
CA SER A 24 7.62 0.99 4.10
C SER A 24 6.68 2.19 3.99
N TYR A 25 6.12 2.40 2.79
CA TYR A 25 5.06 3.41 2.62
C TYR A 25 3.94 3.24 3.63
N SER A 26 3.38 2.03 3.76
CA SER A 26 2.26 1.77 4.68
C SER A 26 2.59 2.08 6.14
N ARG A 27 3.83 1.87 6.54
CA ARG A 27 4.31 2.19 7.88
C ARG A 27 4.37 3.69 8.10
N ILE A 28 4.93 4.44 7.15
CA ILE A 28 5.02 5.91 7.20
C ILE A 28 3.63 6.54 7.11
N ASP A 29 2.77 6.04 6.23
CA ASP A 29 1.40 6.52 6.06
C ASP A 29 0.57 6.30 7.33
N THR A 30 0.72 5.16 8.01
CA THR A 30 0.07 4.91 9.30
C THR A 30 0.45 5.97 10.34
N TYR A 31 1.72 6.34 10.42
CA TYR A 31 2.18 7.41 11.31
C TYR A 31 1.60 8.78 10.92
N ASN A 32 1.60 9.10 9.63
CA ASN A 32 1.05 10.35 9.11
C ASN A 32 -0.45 10.48 9.37
N GLN A 33 -1.18 9.36 9.32
CA GLN A 33 -2.60 9.33 9.68
C GLN A 33 -2.80 9.55 11.19
N CYS A 34 -2.03 8.86 12.02
CA CYS A 34 -2.10 8.98 13.47
C CYS A 34 -0.89 8.32 14.14
N ALA A 35 -0.09 9.10 14.89
CA ALA A 35 1.06 8.59 15.60
C ALA A 35 0.70 7.50 16.62
N ALA A 36 -0.41 7.63 17.34
CA ALA A 36 -0.89 6.58 18.26
C ALA A 36 -1.25 5.28 17.51
N LYS A 37 -1.88 5.35 16.32
CA LYS A 37 -2.14 4.18 15.49
C LYS A 37 -0.84 3.45 15.12
N TYR A 38 0.21 4.23 14.76
CA TYR A 38 1.54 3.68 14.49
C TYR A 38 2.09 2.96 15.73
N PHE A 39 2.01 3.57 16.90
CA PHE A 39 2.50 3.01 18.16
C PHE A 39 1.86 1.66 18.46
N TYR A 40 0.53 1.58 18.44
CA TYR A 40 -0.19 0.32 18.71
C TYR A 40 0.08 -0.74 17.63
N SER A 41 0.15 -0.34 16.37
CA SER A 41 0.32 -1.29 15.26
C SER A 41 1.75 -1.83 15.12
N TYR A 42 2.77 -1.00 15.34
CA TYR A 42 4.16 -1.34 15.00
C TYR A 42 5.11 -1.43 16.19
N ILE A 43 4.82 -0.75 17.30
CA ILE A 43 5.65 -0.80 18.52
C ILE A 43 5.06 -1.81 19.50
N GLN A 44 3.80 -1.65 19.89
CA GLN A 44 3.13 -2.61 20.77
C GLN A 44 2.69 -3.88 20.04
N LYS A 45 2.56 -3.83 18.71
CA LYS A 45 2.17 -4.97 17.86
C LYS A 45 0.84 -5.58 18.29
N GLU A 46 -0.14 -4.73 18.63
CA GLU A 46 -1.48 -5.21 18.96
C GLU A 46 -2.11 -5.97 17.80
N PRO A 47 -2.86 -7.04 18.08
CA PRO A 47 -3.53 -7.82 17.05
C PRO A 47 -4.47 -6.93 16.22
N ARG A 48 -4.36 -7.02 14.89
CA ARG A 48 -5.27 -6.32 13.97
C ARG A 48 -6.62 -7.02 13.97
N GLN A 49 -7.69 -6.24 13.94
CA GLN A 49 -9.03 -6.77 13.72
C GLN A 49 -9.22 -7.07 12.22
N PHE A 50 -10.19 -7.96 11.94
CA PHE A 50 -10.58 -8.25 10.56
C PHE A 50 -11.07 -6.98 9.86
N ASN A 51 -10.47 -6.67 8.73
CA ASN A 51 -10.78 -5.50 7.91
C ASN A 51 -11.24 -5.94 6.53
N ALA A 52 -12.54 -6.10 6.35
CA ALA A 52 -13.12 -6.62 5.12
C ALA A 52 -12.70 -5.85 3.84
N PRO A 53 -12.66 -4.50 3.80
CA PRO A 53 -12.12 -3.79 2.66
C PRO A 53 -10.66 -4.10 2.33
N ALA A 54 -9.80 -4.29 3.35
CA ALA A 54 -8.40 -4.64 3.11
C ALA A 54 -8.26 -6.08 2.60
N VAL A 55 -9.05 -7.02 3.14
CA VAL A 55 -9.08 -8.42 2.65
C VAL A 55 -9.55 -8.46 1.20
N LEU A 56 -10.62 -7.73 0.85
CA LEU A 56 -11.06 -7.62 -0.55
C LEU A 56 -9.96 -7.04 -1.44
N GLY A 57 -9.24 -6.01 -0.98
CA GLY A 57 -8.08 -5.46 -1.69
C GLY A 57 -7.04 -6.53 -2.00
N ASN A 58 -6.62 -7.28 -0.97
CA ASN A 58 -5.63 -8.35 -1.14
C ASN A 58 -6.09 -9.43 -2.13
N ILE A 59 -7.36 -9.84 -2.08
CA ILE A 59 -7.93 -10.80 -3.03
C ILE A 59 -7.82 -10.28 -4.46
N VAL A 60 -8.27 -9.05 -4.73
CA VAL A 60 -8.25 -8.46 -6.07
C VAL A 60 -6.81 -8.31 -6.58
N HIS A 61 -5.86 -7.84 -5.75
CA HIS A 61 -4.44 -7.75 -6.13
C HIS A 61 -3.86 -9.11 -6.47
N SER A 62 -4.12 -10.13 -5.64
CA SER A 62 -3.64 -11.50 -5.90
C SER A 62 -4.21 -12.09 -7.19
N VAL A 63 -5.48 -11.80 -7.53
CA VAL A 63 -6.05 -12.23 -8.82
C VAL A 63 -5.32 -11.56 -9.98
N LEU A 64 -5.11 -10.24 -9.93
CA LEU A 64 -4.39 -9.53 -10.99
C LEU A 64 -2.93 -9.99 -11.11
N GLU A 65 -2.25 -10.24 -9.99
CA GLU A 65 -0.91 -10.82 -9.97
C GLU A 65 -0.87 -12.16 -10.70
N ASN A 66 -1.82 -13.05 -10.44
CA ASN A 66 -1.81 -14.42 -10.95
C ASN A 66 -2.32 -14.55 -12.39
N THR A 67 -3.17 -13.62 -12.86
CA THR A 67 -3.82 -13.73 -14.18
C THR A 67 -3.22 -12.83 -15.26
N LEU A 68 -2.50 -11.76 -14.90
CA LEU A 68 -1.82 -10.91 -15.88
C LEU A 68 -0.59 -11.61 -16.45
N ASP A 69 -0.45 -11.62 -17.79
CA ASP A 69 0.66 -12.24 -18.50
C ASP A 69 0.97 -11.47 -19.80
N ASN A 70 2.25 -11.48 -20.24
CA ASN A 70 2.69 -10.87 -21.50
C ASN A 70 2.35 -11.73 -22.72
N ASN A 71 2.18 -13.04 -22.53
CA ASN A 71 2.14 -14.03 -23.60
C ASN A 71 0.73 -14.49 -23.94
N LYS A 72 -0.26 -14.04 -23.17
CA LYS A 72 -1.65 -14.42 -23.40
C LYS A 72 -2.59 -13.24 -23.12
N PRO A 73 -3.70 -13.14 -23.86
CA PRO A 73 -4.76 -12.20 -23.53
C PRO A 73 -5.36 -12.53 -22.16
N LEU A 74 -6.01 -11.53 -21.56
CA LEU A 74 -6.80 -11.76 -20.35
C LEU A 74 -7.94 -12.76 -20.66
N ASP A 75 -8.19 -13.65 -19.70
CA ASP A 75 -9.28 -14.62 -19.76
C ASP A 75 -10.21 -14.40 -18.55
N ILE A 76 -11.47 -14.07 -18.84
CA ILE A 76 -12.49 -13.83 -17.81
C ILE A 76 -12.80 -15.08 -16.98
N GLN A 77 -12.68 -16.26 -17.57
CA GLN A 77 -12.89 -17.51 -16.85
C GLN A 77 -11.75 -17.74 -15.86
N GLU A 78 -10.50 -17.54 -16.27
CA GLU A 78 -9.32 -17.64 -15.38
C GLU A 78 -9.39 -16.63 -14.24
N ILE A 79 -9.76 -15.37 -14.52
CA ILE A 79 -9.96 -14.34 -13.50
C ILE A 79 -11.02 -14.77 -12.49
N THR A 80 -12.13 -15.34 -12.97
CA THR A 80 -13.22 -15.78 -12.10
C THR A 80 -12.81 -16.95 -11.22
N GLU A 81 -12.15 -17.96 -11.77
CA GLU A 81 -11.66 -19.13 -11.04
C GLU A 81 -10.63 -18.73 -9.98
N GLU A 82 -9.68 -17.84 -10.34
CA GLU A 82 -8.68 -17.35 -9.40
C GLU A 82 -9.31 -16.48 -8.30
N TYR A 83 -10.37 -15.73 -8.61
CA TYR A 83 -11.11 -14.96 -7.61
C TYR A 83 -11.78 -15.86 -6.56
N GLU A 84 -12.50 -16.90 -7.00
CA GLU A 84 -13.15 -17.85 -6.08
C GLU A 84 -12.15 -18.60 -5.20
N LYS A 85 -11.01 -18.98 -5.77
CA LYS A 85 -9.89 -19.58 -5.03
C LYS A 85 -9.35 -18.62 -3.96
N ASN A 86 -9.10 -17.36 -4.32
CA ASN A 86 -8.57 -16.36 -3.38
C ASN A 86 -9.57 -16.02 -2.27
N ILE A 87 -10.89 -15.99 -2.55
CA ILE A 87 -11.90 -15.85 -1.48
C ILE A 87 -11.72 -16.95 -0.44
N THR A 88 -11.57 -18.20 -0.86
CA THR A 88 -11.43 -19.33 0.06
C THR A 88 -10.16 -19.21 0.91
N VAL A 89 -9.06 -18.68 0.35
CA VAL A 89 -7.78 -18.51 1.06
C VAL A 89 -7.82 -17.34 2.05
N TRP A 90 -8.33 -16.18 1.62
CA TRP A 90 -8.27 -14.94 2.40
C TRP A 90 -9.44 -14.74 3.35
N ASP A 91 -10.57 -15.41 3.11
CA ASP A 91 -11.79 -15.31 3.91
C ASP A 91 -12.39 -16.69 4.22
N PRO A 92 -11.63 -17.62 4.84
CA PRO A 92 -12.09 -18.99 5.11
C PRO A 92 -13.33 -19.04 6.01
N ASP A 93 -13.55 -18.00 6.81
CA ASP A 93 -14.67 -17.89 7.74
C ASP A 93 -15.89 -17.15 7.14
N ASN A 94 -15.85 -16.77 5.86
CA ASN A 94 -16.90 -16.01 5.16
C ASN A 94 -17.28 -14.66 5.84
N LYS A 95 -16.29 -13.95 6.37
CA LYS A 95 -16.49 -12.68 7.09
C LYS A 95 -16.67 -11.47 6.16
N LEU A 96 -16.28 -11.60 4.88
CA LEU A 96 -16.45 -10.55 3.86
C LEU A 96 -17.92 -10.24 3.59
N GLY A 97 -18.78 -11.27 3.62
CA GLY A 97 -20.19 -11.16 3.27
C GLY A 97 -20.44 -11.03 1.76
N LYS A 98 -21.63 -11.44 1.35
CA LYS A 98 -22.02 -11.55 -0.08
C LYS A 98 -21.91 -10.24 -0.85
N GLU A 99 -22.18 -9.10 -0.21
CA GLU A 99 -22.12 -7.79 -0.86
C GLU A 99 -20.70 -7.42 -1.29
N LEU A 100 -19.71 -7.60 -0.41
CA LEU A 100 -18.31 -7.30 -0.75
C LEU A 100 -17.74 -8.31 -1.75
N VAL A 101 -18.12 -9.57 -1.65
CA VAL A 101 -17.78 -10.59 -2.65
C VAL A 101 -18.32 -10.20 -4.03
N SER A 102 -19.58 -9.73 -4.13
CA SER A 102 -20.13 -9.23 -5.40
C SER A 102 -19.35 -8.04 -5.94
N VAL A 103 -19.02 -7.10 -5.08
CA VAL A 103 -18.21 -5.91 -5.44
C VAL A 103 -16.84 -6.30 -6.00
N GLY A 104 -16.16 -7.28 -5.42
CA GLY A 104 -14.87 -7.75 -5.95
C GLY A 104 -14.98 -8.35 -7.34
N ARG A 105 -16.03 -9.14 -7.57
CA ARG A 105 -16.33 -9.72 -8.89
C ARG A 105 -16.63 -8.62 -9.92
N GLU A 106 -17.41 -7.60 -9.55
CA GLU A 106 -17.70 -6.46 -10.41
C GLU A 106 -16.43 -5.71 -10.80
N ILE A 107 -15.53 -5.44 -9.84
CA ILE A 107 -14.25 -4.78 -10.08
C ILE A 107 -13.40 -5.54 -11.11
N LEU A 108 -13.33 -6.87 -10.99
CA LEU A 108 -12.53 -7.70 -11.88
C LEU A 108 -13.16 -7.83 -13.28
N ASN A 109 -14.49 -7.95 -13.38
CA ASN A 109 -15.19 -7.92 -14.66
C ASN A 109 -14.96 -6.59 -15.40
N GLU A 110 -15.11 -5.46 -14.71
CA GLU A 110 -14.85 -4.15 -15.27
C GLU A 110 -13.38 -3.93 -15.64
N PHE A 111 -12.45 -4.53 -14.90
CA PHE A 111 -11.04 -4.53 -15.28
C PHE A 111 -10.82 -5.30 -16.56
N PHE A 112 -11.43 -6.48 -16.70
CA PHE A 112 -11.39 -7.28 -17.91
C PHE A 112 -11.98 -6.53 -19.12
N ASP A 113 -13.16 -5.95 -18.97
CA ASP A 113 -13.84 -5.20 -20.04
C ASP A 113 -12.99 -4.02 -20.57
N ARG A 114 -12.20 -3.40 -19.69
CA ARG A 114 -11.33 -2.26 -20.06
C ARG A 114 -9.96 -2.66 -20.60
N ASN A 115 -9.47 -3.86 -20.29
CA ASN A 115 -8.09 -4.24 -20.55
C ASN A 115 -7.97 -5.58 -21.31
N GLY A 116 -9.08 -6.23 -21.69
CA GLY A 116 -9.06 -7.56 -22.32
C GLY A 116 -8.19 -7.65 -23.57
N ASP A 117 -8.17 -6.59 -24.38
CA ASP A 117 -7.37 -6.49 -25.61
C ASP A 117 -6.00 -5.80 -25.38
N THR A 118 -5.61 -5.52 -24.12
CA THR A 118 -4.35 -4.82 -23.82
C THR A 118 -3.18 -5.80 -23.88
N GLU A 119 -2.20 -5.48 -24.72
CA GLU A 119 -0.87 -6.12 -24.67
C GLU A 119 -0.06 -5.48 -23.55
N PHE A 120 0.33 -6.28 -22.58
CA PHE A 120 1.16 -5.84 -21.47
C PHE A 120 2.66 -6.00 -21.80
N SER A 121 3.50 -5.20 -21.17
CA SER A 121 4.97 -5.29 -21.24
C SER A 121 5.53 -5.49 -19.84
N ILE A 122 4.92 -6.42 -19.10
CA ILE A 122 5.19 -6.66 -17.69
C ILE A 122 6.65 -7.11 -17.50
N TYR A 123 7.39 -6.35 -16.72
CA TYR A 123 8.70 -6.72 -16.21
C TYR A 123 8.56 -7.61 -14.98
N ASP A 124 7.71 -7.20 -14.02
CA ASP A 124 7.41 -7.98 -12.82
C ASP A 124 6.07 -7.56 -12.19
N LYS A 125 5.52 -8.43 -11.35
CA LYS A 125 4.31 -8.24 -10.56
C LYS A 125 4.64 -8.51 -9.09
N GLU A 126 4.02 -7.74 -8.16
CA GLU A 126 4.39 -7.77 -6.74
C GLU A 126 5.91 -7.67 -6.55
N LEU A 127 6.54 -6.80 -7.37
CA LEU A 127 7.99 -6.62 -7.37
C LEU A 127 8.46 -6.15 -6.00
N ALA A 128 9.15 -7.06 -5.29
CA ALA A 128 9.79 -6.72 -4.03
C ALA A 128 10.99 -5.81 -4.26
N PHE A 129 11.08 -4.73 -3.51
CA PHE A 129 12.27 -3.87 -3.51
C PHE A 129 12.78 -3.62 -2.11
N ASP A 130 14.11 -3.45 -2.01
CA ASP A 130 14.75 -2.85 -0.85
C ASP A 130 15.92 -1.95 -1.29
N PHE A 131 16.12 -0.88 -0.56
CA PHE A 131 17.27 0.00 -0.74
C PHE A 131 17.59 0.77 0.54
N ILE A 132 18.83 1.26 0.64
CA ILE A 132 19.27 2.08 1.77
C ILE A 132 19.22 3.55 1.38
N LEU A 133 18.57 4.36 2.20
CA LEU A 133 18.54 5.82 2.08
C LEU A 133 18.90 6.45 3.43
N ALA A 134 20.00 7.21 3.50
CA ALA A 134 20.47 7.88 4.71
C ALA A 134 20.51 6.95 5.96
N SER A 135 21.01 5.72 5.78
CA SER A 135 21.10 4.66 6.79
C SER A 135 19.77 3.96 7.14
N TYR A 136 18.66 4.31 6.51
CA TYR A 136 17.38 3.64 6.68
C TYR A 136 17.14 2.64 5.56
N ARG A 137 16.70 1.43 5.90
CA ARG A 137 16.26 0.44 4.92
C ARG A 137 14.81 0.68 4.55
N ILE A 138 14.57 0.87 3.27
CA ILE A 138 13.23 1.10 2.69
C ILE A 138 12.85 -0.14 1.92
N ILE A 139 11.69 -0.70 2.26
CA ILE A 139 11.17 -1.92 1.64
C ILE A 139 9.75 -1.72 1.13
N GLY A 140 9.36 -2.51 0.16
CA GLY A 140 7.99 -2.52 -0.35
C GLY A 140 7.79 -3.49 -1.48
N PHE A 141 6.57 -3.48 -1.98
CA PHE A 141 6.15 -4.22 -3.16
C PHE A 141 5.47 -3.25 -4.12
N ILE A 142 5.68 -3.46 -5.40
CA ILE A 142 5.03 -2.71 -6.48
C ILE A 142 4.11 -3.67 -7.21
N ASP A 143 2.82 -3.35 -7.28
CA ASP A 143 1.81 -4.25 -7.82
C ASP A 143 2.15 -4.71 -9.25
N ARG A 144 2.52 -3.75 -10.14
CA ARG A 144 2.99 -4.06 -11.49
C ARG A 144 4.00 -3.05 -11.99
N VAL A 145 5.04 -3.58 -12.62
CA VAL A 145 6.07 -2.81 -13.35
C VAL A 145 6.10 -3.27 -14.80
N ASP A 146 5.90 -2.36 -15.73
CA ASP A 146 6.11 -2.57 -17.16
C ASP A 146 7.40 -1.86 -17.58
N VAL A 147 8.24 -2.53 -18.37
CA VAL A 147 9.48 -1.93 -18.91
C VAL A 147 9.38 -1.80 -20.41
N LEU A 148 9.34 -0.56 -20.87
CA LEU A 148 9.35 -0.17 -22.27
C LEU A 148 10.77 0.28 -22.66
N ASP A 149 11.02 0.55 -23.96
CA ASP A 149 12.36 0.89 -24.46
C ASP A 149 13.03 2.01 -23.67
N ASN A 150 12.34 3.12 -23.43
CA ASN A 150 12.87 4.31 -22.74
C ASN A 150 12.19 4.62 -21.40
N ARG A 151 11.18 3.84 -20.99
CA ARG A 151 10.35 4.15 -19.83
C ARG A 151 10.06 2.92 -18.96
N VAL A 152 10.06 3.13 -17.66
CA VAL A 152 9.44 2.24 -16.68
C VAL A 152 8.07 2.80 -16.32
N HIS A 153 7.04 1.97 -16.43
CA HIS A 153 5.68 2.32 -16.05
C HIS A 153 5.26 1.49 -14.81
N ILE A 154 5.00 2.19 -13.74
CA ILE A 154 4.58 1.61 -12.46
C ILE A 154 3.08 1.78 -12.32
N THR A 155 2.38 0.69 -12.06
CA THR A 155 0.95 0.71 -11.76
C THR A 155 0.69 0.18 -10.34
N ASP A 156 -0.01 0.98 -9.53
CA ASP A 156 -0.51 0.59 -8.22
C ASP A 156 -2.04 0.54 -8.27
N TYR A 157 -2.61 -0.61 -7.98
CA TYR A 157 -4.05 -0.86 -8.06
C TYR A 157 -4.77 -0.40 -6.80
N LYS A 158 -5.91 0.28 -6.98
CA LYS A 158 -6.73 0.77 -5.88
C LYS A 158 -8.16 0.25 -5.96
N THR A 159 -8.57 -0.54 -4.98
CA THR A 159 -9.95 -1.08 -4.86
C THR A 159 -10.88 -0.16 -4.07
N GLY A 160 -10.34 0.89 -3.45
CA GLY A 160 -11.08 1.86 -2.66
C GLY A 160 -11.98 2.77 -3.51
N LYS A 161 -13.03 3.33 -2.88
CA LYS A 161 -13.94 4.29 -3.54
C LYS A 161 -13.35 5.71 -3.63
N TRP A 162 -12.39 6.04 -2.78
CA TRP A 162 -11.83 7.39 -2.68
C TRP A 162 -10.58 7.51 -3.53
N GLU A 163 -10.50 8.60 -4.28
CA GLU A 163 -9.41 8.88 -5.19
C GLU A 163 -8.63 10.11 -4.75
N VAL A 164 -7.32 10.03 -4.84
CA VAL A 164 -6.43 11.18 -4.65
C VAL A 164 -6.71 12.21 -5.75
N SER A 165 -6.67 13.50 -5.40
CA SER A 165 -6.81 14.56 -6.39
C SER A 165 -5.62 14.53 -7.37
N ALA A 166 -5.87 14.80 -8.65
CA ALA A 166 -4.82 14.79 -9.67
C ALA A 166 -3.66 15.76 -9.34
N LYS A 167 -3.95 16.90 -8.70
CA LYS A 167 -2.95 17.88 -8.26
C LYS A 167 -2.01 17.35 -7.16
N ASP A 168 -2.43 16.32 -6.42
CA ASP A 168 -1.68 15.77 -5.28
C ASP A 168 -0.84 14.54 -5.71
N ILE A 169 -0.99 14.07 -6.95
CA ILE A 169 -0.23 12.91 -7.48
C ILE A 169 1.28 13.16 -7.51
N PRO A 170 1.81 14.31 -7.96
CA PRO A 170 3.26 14.56 -7.96
C PRO A 170 3.89 14.49 -6.58
N SER A 171 3.12 14.74 -5.51
CA SER A 171 3.57 14.65 -4.11
C SER A 171 3.13 13.36 -3.40
N ASN A 172 2.56 12.41 -4.13
CA ASN A 172 2.13 11.15 -3.54
C ASN A 172 3.33 10.33 -3.09
N LEU A 173 3.44 10.10 -1.78
CA LEU A 173 4.61 9.45 -1.19
C LEU A 173 4.78 8.00 -1.65
N GLN A 174 3.67 7.26 -1.86
CA GLN A 174 3.73 5.88 -2.33
C GLN A 174 4.35 5.79 -3.72
N LEU A 175 3.80 6.55 -4.68
CA LEU A 175 4.32 6.61 -6.04
C LEU A 175 5.76 7.15 -6.07
N GLY A 176 6.09 8.12 -5.21
CA GLY A 176 7.45 8.64 -5.08
C GLY A 176 8.45 7.57 -4.62
N ILE A 177 8.10 6.77 -3.61
CA ILE A 177 8.95 5.66 -3.15
C ILE A 177 9.15 4.61 -4.25
N TYR A 178 8.10 4.26 -4.98
CA TYR A 178 8.17 3.33 -6.10
C TYR A 178 9.03 3.88 -7.25
N ALA A 179 8.84 5.16 -7.58
CA ALA A 179 9.66 5.83 -8.59
C ALA A 179 11.14 5.87 -8.20
N LEU A 180 11.46 6.15 -6.94
CA LEU A 180 12.82 6.10 -6.42
C LEU A 180 13.41 4.68 -6.50
N ALA A 181 12.65 3.65 -6.12
CA ALA A 181 13.08 2.26 -6.21
C ALA A 181 13.43 1.88 -7.66
N MET A 182 12.56 2.21 -8.61
CA MET A 182 12.78 1.91 -10.01
C MET A 182 13.88 2.77 -10.65
N HIS A 183 14.03 4.02 -10.25
CA HIS A 183 15.15 4.85 -10.68
C HIS A 183 16.51 4.28 -10.25
N ASN A 184 16.59 3.64 -9.09
CA ASN A 184 17.82 2.97 -8.65
C ASN A 184 18.17 1.75 -9.52
N ILE A 185 17.16 1.05 -10.06
CA ILE A 185 17.34 -0.12 -10.94
C ILE A 185 17.54 0.29 -12.40
N PHE A 186 16.82 1.30 -12.86
CA PHE A 186 16.82 1.79 -14.25
C PHE A 186 17.15 3.29 -14.33
N PRO A 187 18.38 3.71 -13.97
CA PRO A 187 18.73 5.13 -13.85
C PRO A 187 18.65 5.91 -15.18
N GLU A 188 18.70 5.22 -16.32
CA GLU A 188 18.66 5.82 -17.66
C GLU A 188 17.25 5.93 -18.25
N LYS A 189 16.25 5.31 -17.60
CA LYS A 189 14.88 5.32 -18.10
C LYS A 189 14.06 6.42 -17.43
N GLU A 190 13.08 6.91 -18.17
CA GLU A 190 12.01 7.73 -17.60
C GLU A 190 11.16 6.88 -16.66
N ILE A 191 10.78 7.44 -15.51
CA ILE A 191 9.94 6.74 -14.53
C ILE A 191 8.56 7.40 -14.50
N TYR A 192 7.55 6.67 -14.95
CA TYR A 192 6.14 7.05 -14.82
C TYR A 192 5.47 6.14 -13.81
N ALA A 193 4.74 6.72 -12.87
CA ALA A 193 4.00 5.95 -11.86
C ALA A 193 2.56 6.45 -11.72
N GLU A 194 1.61 5.52 -11.62
CA GLU A 194 0.19 5.82 -11.52
C GLU A 194 -0.55 5.01 -10.46
N LEU A 195 -1.63 5.59 -9.95
CA LEU A 195 -2.69 4.91 -9.22
C LEU A 195 -3.79 4.54 -10.21
N TYR A 196 -4.10 3.25 -10.32
CA TYR A 196 -5.21 2.75 -11.12
C TYR A 196 -6.39 2.39 -10.22
N TYR A 197 -7.40 3.23 -10.24
CA TYR A 197 -8.64 3.06 -9.47
C TYR A 197 -9.57 2.09 -10.18
N LEU A 198 -9.56 0.85 -9.76
CA LEU A 198 -10.22 -0.26 -10.45
C LEU A 198 -11.74 -0.07 -10.57
N ARG A 199 -12.40 0.51 -9.55
CA ARG A 199 -13.85 0.76 -9.58
C ARG A 199 -14.28 1.79 -10.62
N SER A 200 -13.49 2.81 -10.86
CA SER A 200 -13.85 3.89 -11.79
C SER A 200 -13.15 3.76 -13.14
N GLY A 201 -12.14 2.89 -13.24
CA GLY A 201 -11.26 2.79 -14.40
C GLY A 201 -10.29 3.97 -14.56
N ARG A 202 -10.29 4.93 -13.63
CA ARG A 202 -9.44 6.12 -13.74
C ARG A 202 -8.01 5.82 -13.36
N LYS A 203 -7.10 6.32 -14.17
CA LYS A 203 -5.66 6.28 -13.92
C LYS A 203 -5.17 7.70 -13.64
N LYS A 204 -4.39 7.86 -12.59
CA LYS A 204 -3.79 9.14 -12.21
C LYS A 204 -2.32 8.94 -11.95
N GLY A 205 -1.49 9.48 -12.82
CA GLY A 205 -0.06 9.25 -12.79
C GLY A 205 0.76 10.52 -12.94
N HIS A 206 2.07 10.36 -12.75
CA HIS A 206 3.08 11.41 -12.88
C HIS A 206 4.36 10.84 -13.48
N LEU A 207 4.98 11.64 -14.36
CA LEU A 207 6.31 11.37 -14.88
C LEU A 207 7.32 12.03 -13.94
N PHE A 208 8.06 11.21 -13.19
CA PHE A 208 8.99 11.69 -12.17
C PHE A 208 10.28 12.23 -12.81
N SER A 209 10.52 13.52 -12.64
CA SER A 209 11.79 14.16 -13.01
C SER A 209 12.88 13.82 -11.98
N LYS A 210 14.13 14.14 -12.32
CA LYS A 210 15.26 14.01 -11.38
C LYS A 210 15.05 14.86 -10.12
N ASP A 211 14.47 16.05 -10.26
CA ASP A 211 14.16 16.92 -9.13
C ASP A 211 13.06 16.33 -8.26
N ASP A 212 12.05 15.67 -8.85
CA ASP A 212 11.03 14.95 -8.08
C ASP A 212 11.64 13.81 -7.26
N ILE A 213 12.56 13.04 -7.85
CA ILE A 213 13.27 11.95 -7.15
C ILE A 213 14.08 12.50 -5.96
N GLU A 214 14.81 13.60 -6.14
CA GLU A 214 15.54 14.23 -5.03
C GLU A 214 14.58 14.75 -3.93
N ASN A 215 13.47 15.35 -4.31
CA ASN A 215 12.44 15.78 -3.37
C ASN A 215 11.84 14.59 -2.59
N VAL A 216 11.62 13.46 -3.26
CA VAL A 216 11.15 12.21 -2.62
C VAL A 216 12.15 11.75 -1.58
N LYS A 217 13.46 11.71 -1.87
CA LYS A 217 14.50 11.33 -0.92
C LYS A 217 14.47 12.21 0.33
N VAL A 218 14.44 13.53 0.14
CA VAL A 218 14.40 14.49 1.24
C VAL A 218 13.15 14.31 2.11
N ASN A 219 11.98 14.20 1.49
CA ASN A 219 10.71 14.06 2.20
C ASN A 219 10.60 12.71 2.93
N LEU A 220 11.13 11.65 2.35
CA LEU A 220 11.15 10.33 2.95
C LEU A 220 12.02 10.31 4.21
N VAL A 221 13.26 10.81 4.14
CA VAL A 221 14.16 10.93 5.29
C VAL A 221 13.54 11.81 6.38
N LYS A 222 12.92 12.94 6.00
CA LYS A 222 12.23 13.83 6.96
C LYS A 222 11.07 13.10 7.67
N SER A 223 10.29 12.31 6.94
CA SER A 223 9.18 11.55 7.49
C SER A 223 9.67 10.47 8.46
N ILE A 224 10.72 9.77 8.11
CA ILE A 224 11.33 8.74 8.97
C ILE A 224 11.91 9.37 10.24
N ASN A 225 12.67 10.47 10.12
CA ASN A 225 13.22 11.18 11.27
C ASN A 225 12.12 11.66 12.23
N LYS A 226 10.97 12.10 11.70
CA LYS A 226 9.83 12.49 12.52
C LYS A 226 9.30 11.31 13.36
N ILE A 227 9.23 10.12 12.77
CA ILE A 227 8.80 8.90 13.49
C ILE A 227 9.80 8.54 14.60
N ILE A 228 11.10 8.54 14.27
CA ILE A 228 12.16 8.14 15.22
C ILE A 228 12.28 9.12 16.39
N GLN A 229 12.06 10.41 16.13
CA GLN A 229 12.18 11.46 17.16
C GLN A 229 10.91 11.61 18.01
N ASP A 230 9.77 11.05 17.59
CA ASP A 230 8.54 11.11 18.35
C ASP A 230 8.62 10.16 19.56
N LYS A 231 8.57 10.73 20.77
CA LYS A 231 8.62 9.98 22.03
C LYS A 231 7.23 9.74 22.64
N ASN A 232 6.23 10.45 22.14
CA ASN A 232 4.91 10.49 22.79
C ASN A 232 3.81 9.77 21.97
N PHE A 233 3.96 9.69 20.66
CA PHE A 233 2.98 9.08 19.74
C PHE A 233 1.54 9.50 20.06
N LEU A 234 1.32 10.82 20.21
CA LEU A 234 0.01 11.34 20.57
C LEU A 234 -1.04 11.07 19.49
N PRO A 235 -2.28 10.72 19.89
CA PRO A 235 -3.34 10.48 18.94
C PRO A 235 -3.74 11.75 18.20
N THR A 236 -3.94 11.64 16.90
CA THR A 236 -4.55 12.69 16.09
C THR A 236 -6.06 12.49 16.12
N ALA A 237 -6.75 13.13 17.05
CA ALA A 237 -8.19 13.03 17.19
C ALA A 237 -8.89 13.54 15.91
N ASN A 238 -9.43 12.62 15.13
CA ASN A 238 -10.09 12.90 13.86
C ASN A 238 -11.28 11.93 13.71
N VAL A 239 -12.50 12.47 13.71
CA VAL A 239 -13.74 11.68 13.62
C VAL A 239 -13.72 10.69 12.45
N ARG A 240 -13.20 11.11 11.29
CA ARG A 240 -13.12 10.26 10.10
C ARG A 240 -12.10 9.13 10.28
N ALA A 241 -10.88 9.45 10.70
CA ALA A 241 -9.83 8.45 10.88
C ALA A 241 -10.12 7.50 12.05
N CYS A 242 -10.60 8.04 13.18
CA CYS A 242 -10.95 7.26 14.36
C CYS A 242 -12.16 6.35 14.15
N GLY A 243 -13.12 6.76 13.30
CA GLY A 243 -14.29 5.96 12.95
C GLY A 243 -13.98 4.61 12.29
N TYR A 244 -12.80 4.48 11.68
CA TYR A 244 -12.32 3.25 11.04
C TYR A 244 -11.06 2.66 11.70
N CYS A 245 -10.72 3.13 12.91
CA CYS A 245 -9.52 2.70 13.62
C CYS A 245 -9.84 1.66 14.68
N ASP A 246 -9.22 0.50 14.58
CA ASP A 246 -9.42 -0.60 15.53
C ASP A 246 -9.01 -0.22 16.97
N HIS A 247 -7.92 0.56 17.11
CA HIS A 247 -7.44 1.02 18.42
C HIS A 247 -8.37 2.06 19.07
N ALA A 248 -9.09 2.85 18.26
CA ALA A 248 -10.15 3.72 18.77
C ALA A 248 -11.40 2.91 19.16
N ALA A 249 -11.75 1.89 18.38
CA ALA A 249 -12.89 1.01 18.65
C ALA A 249 -12.71 0.16 19.92
N SER A 250 -11.46 -0.28 20.21
CA SER A 250 -11.12 -1.02 21.42
C SER A 250 -10.97 -0.12 22.66
N GLY A 251 -10.90 1.20 22.48
CA GLY A 251 -10.63 2.15 23.56
C GLY A 251 -9.15 2.28 23.94
N ALA A 252 -8.25 1.56 23.27
CA ALA A 252 -6.82 1.52 23.60
C ALA A 252 -6.15 2.89 23.55
N CYS A 253 -6.53 3.75 22.58
CA CYS A 253 -5.91 5.07 22.44
C CYS A 253 -6.54 6.19 23.30
N GLY A 254 -7.61 5.89 24.08
CA GLY A 254 -8.23 6.84 25.02
C GLY A 254 -8.85 8.11 24.41
N THR A 255 -8.98 8.21 23.09
CA THR A 255 -9.50 9.42 22.41
C THR A 255 -10.99 9.67 22.61
N GLY A 256 -11.74 8.66 23.12
CA GLY A 256 -13.19 8.75 23.28
C GLY A 256 -13.99 8.84 21.98
N VAL A 257 -13.35 8.82 20.83
CA VAL A 257 -14.02 8.82 19.52
C VAL A 257 -14.36 7.39 19.15
N PHE A 258 -15.57 6.96 19.48
CA PHE A 258 -16.05 5.60 19.24
C PHE A 258 -16.64 5.44 17.83
N ARG A 259 -16.45 4.26 17.27
CA ARG A 259 -17.11 3.80 16.05
C ARG A 259 -18.62 3.82 16.29
N ASN A 260 -19.35 4.64 15.55
CA ASN A 260 -20.80 4.59 15.59
C ASN A 260 -21.23 3.29 14.90
N LYS A 261 -21.70 2.30 15.67
CA LYS A 261 -22.06 0.95 15.19
C LYS A 261 -23.17 0.96 14.11
N ASN A 262 -23.77 2.12 13.84
CA ASN A 262 -24.90 2.29 12.91
C ASN A 262 -24.52 2.84 11.53
N ASN A 263 -23.24 3.03 11.21
CA ASN A 263 -22.86 3.38 9.84
C ASN A 263 -22.81 2.11 8.98
N ASN A 264 -23.98 1.68 8.55
CA ASN A 264 -24.13 0.80 7.38
C ASN A 264 -23.37 1.43 6.22
N TYR A 265 -22.52 0.65 5.59
CA TYR A 265 -21.87 0.98 4.34
C TYR A 265 -22.95 1.27 3.28
N ARG A 266 -23.26 2.54 3.04
CA ARG A 266 -24.00 3.00 1.88
C ARG A 266 -23.05 3.66 0.89
#